data_18a98e51fbbf0e6ebe59eaa8ed920123
#
_entry.id   18a98e51fbbf0e6ebe59eaa8ed920123
#
_cell.length_a   1.000
_cell.length_b   1.000
_cell.length_c   1.000
_cell.angle_alpha   90.00
_cell.angle_beta   90.00
_cell.angle_gamma   90.00
#
_symmetry.space_group_name_H-M   'P 1'
#
loop_
_entity.id
_entity.type
_entity.pdbx_description
1 polymer ?
#
loop_
_entity_poly.entity_id
_entity_poly.type
_entity_poly.pdbx_seq_one_letter_code
_entity_poly.pdbx_strand_id
1 'polypeptide(L)'
;GVAITETGYIVTALQDSRTMVVLDKQGNIQNTWDSGLTASHGITIVKEDMNEYLWLADCGRNRLKEIGYEYPKAEQITGQIVKTTLTGQVILTLDTPNIPIYRHGDYMPTSVAVNEERYGGNGDIWVSDGYGQNWIHQYNVDGDYISSINGEEGNTGLFNCPHGIFIDRRKAESELYIADRTNGRVQVYDLAGTYKRTFGPNFLTTPSAFAT
;
A
#
# COMPACT_ATOMS: atom_id res chain seq x y z
N GLY A 1 -5.63 7.45 -0.54
CA GLY A 1 -5.20 6.86 -1.82
C GLY A 1 -6.12 7.22 -2.97
N VAL A 2 -5.61 7.10 -4.18
CA VAL A 2 -6.34 7.28 -5.43
C VAL A 2 -5.80 6.32 -6.48
N ALA A 3 -6.68 5.72 -7.28
CA ALA A 3 -6.31 4.89 -8.43
C ALA A 3 -7.17 5.28 -9.65
N ILE A 4 -6.68 4.98 -10.84
CA ILE A 4 -7.36 5.27 -12.10
C ILE A 4 -7.53 3.97 -12.88
N THR A 5 -8.76 3.64 -13.28
CA THR A 5 -9.08 2.47 -14.11
C THR A 5 -8.60 2.65 -15.55
N GLU A 6 -8.48 1.58 -16.33
CA GLU A 6 -8.16 1.66 -17.77
C GLU A 6 -9.18 2.52 -18.55
N THR A 7 -10.43 2.51 -18.14
CA THR A 7 -11.49 3.33 -18.75
C THR A 7 -11.45 4.79 -18.30
N GLY A 8 -10.59 5.10 -17.31
CA GLY A 8 -10.36 6.46 -16.80
C GLY A 8 -11.31 6.88 -15.69
N TYR A 9 -11.99 5.95 -15.02
CA TYR A 9 -12.65 6.26 -13.75
C TYR A 9 -11.60 6.46 -12.66
N ILE A 10 -11.90 7.39 -11.73
CA ILE A 10 -11.06 7.68 -10.57
C ILE A 10 -11.69 6.98 -9.36
N VAL A 11 -10.91 6.15 -8.67
CA VAL A 11 -11.34 5.47 -7.45
C VAL A 11 -10.60 6.06 -6.26
N THR A 12 -11.33 6.46 -5.24
CA THR A 12 -10.76 7.02 -4.00
C THR A 12 -11.59 6.60 -2.79
N ALA A 13 -11.03 6.79 -1.60
CA ALA A 13 -11.71 6.55 -0.33
C ALA A 13 -11.90 7.86 0.43
N LEU A 14 -13.04 8.02 1.10
CA LEU A 14 -13.24 9.10 2.06
C LEU A 14 -12.56 8.72 3.38
N GLN A 15 -11.76 9.63 3.93
CA GLN A 15 -10.98 9.35 5.15
C GLN A 15 -11.83 9.36 6.44
N ASP A 16 -12.96 10.02 6.41
CA ASP A 16 -13.88 10.17 7.53
C ASP A 16 -15.03 9.16 7.55
N SER A 17 -14.99 8.24 6.60
CA SER A 17 -16.01 7.19 6.47
C SER A 17 -15.39 5.95 5.78
N ARG A 18 -16.16 4.85 5.77
CA ARG A 18 -15.78 3.63 5.05
C ARG A 18 -16.11 3.68 3.56
N THR A 19 -16.50 4.85 3.06
CA THR A 19 -17.02 4.98 1.72
C THR A 19 -15.93 5.04 0.67
N MET A 20 -15.98 4.12 -0.26
CA MET A 20 -15.26 4.21 -1.53
C MET A 20 -16.11 4.99 -2.53
N VAL A 21 -15.47 5.78 -3.36
CA VAL A 21 -16.11 6.63 -4.38
C VAL A 21 -15.46 6.37 -5.73
N VAL A 22 -16.29 6.18 -6.74
CA VAL A 22 -15.88 6.08 -8.14
C VAL A 22 -16.40 7.30 -8.89
N LEU A 23 -15.50 8.03 -9.51
CA LEU A 23 -15.80 9.25 -10.26
C LEU A 23 -15.48 9.04 -11.74
N ASP A 24 -16.23 9.71 -12.61
CA ASP A 24 -15.85 9.85 -14.01
C ASP A 24 -14.76 10.92 -14.20
N LYS A 25 -14.29 11.07 -15.44
CA LYS A 25 -13.26 12.08 -15.81
C LYS A 25 -13.68 13.53 -15.59
N GLN A 26 -14.99 13.79 -15.43
CA GLN A 26 -15.58 15.10 -15.15
C GLN A 26 -15.76 15.34 -13.64
N GLY A 27 -15.48 14.33 -12.80
CA GLY A 27 -15.63 14.38 -11.36
C GLY A 27 -17.05 14.06 -10.86
N ASN A 28 -17.94 13.53 -11.71
CA ASN A 28 -19.26 13.11 -11.27
C ASN A 28 -19.18 11.74 -10.61
N ILE A 29 -19.87 11.56 -9.49
CA ILE A 29 -19.96 10.28 -8.80
C ILE A 29 -20.74 9.29 -9.65
N GLN A 30 -20.12 8.17 -9.97
CA GLN A 30 -20.71 7.07 -10.73
C GLN A 30 -21.16 5.94 -9.81
N ASN A 31 -20.40 5.70 -8.73
CA ASN A 31 -20.73 4.66 -7.76
C ASN A 31 -20.13 4.99 -6.39
N THR A 32 -20.75 4.47 -5.34
CA THR A 32 -20.21 4.46 -3.98
C THR A 32 -20.54 3.14 -3.30
N TRP A 33 -19.62 2.66 -2.44
CA TRP A 33 -19.85 1.45 -1.67
C TRP A 33 -19.10 1.49 -0.33
N ASP A 34 -19.61 0.75 0.65
CA ASP A 34 -18.95 0.60 1.96
C ASP A 34 -17.84 -0.44 1.83
N SER A 35 -16.60 -0.04 2.09
CA SER A 35 -15.43 -0.94 2.04
C SER A 35 -15.38 -1.91 3.23
N GLY A 36 -16.10 -1.64 4.30
CA GLY A 36 -15.94 -2.34 5.57
C GLY A 36 -14.63 -2.03 6.31
N LEU A 37 -13.73 -1.24 5.69
CA LEU A 37 -12.40 -0.93 6.23
C LEU A 37 -12.46 0.26 7.19
N THR A 38 -11.55 0.29 8.15
CA THR A 38 -11.51 1.34 9.17
C THR A 38 -10.93 2.65 8.64
N ALA A 39 -9.83 2.56 7.88
CA ALA A 39 -9.14 3.73 7.33
C ALA A 39 -8.37 3.34 6.06
N SER A 40 -9.06 3.26 4.93
CA SER A 40 -8.43 3.01 3.63
C SER A 40 -7.36 4.05 3.34
N HIS A 41 -6.09 3.64 3.34
CA HIS A 41 -4.94 4.53 3.18
C HIS A 41 -4.36 4.46 1.77
N GLY A 42 -3.83 3.30 1.38
CA GLY A 42 -3.30 3.04 0.05
C GLY A 42 -4.33 2.37 -0.85
N ILE A 43 -4.40 2.80 -2.11
CA ILE A 43 -5.23 2.17 -3.14
C ILE A 43 -4.34 1.86 -4.33
N THR A 44 -4.30 0.59 -4.74
CA THR A 44 -3.57 0.15 -5.93
C THR A 44 -4.52 -0.62 -6.82
N ILE A 45 -4.59 -0.25 -8.10
CA ILE A 45 -5.37 -0.97 -9.09
C ILE A 45 -4.46 -1.97 -9.82
N VAL A 46 -4.96 -3.16 -10.03
CA VAL A 46 -4.31 -4.22 -10.80
C VAL A 46 -5.27 -4.78 -11.83
N LYS A 47 -4.74 -5.34 -12.90
CA LYS A 47 -5.54 -6.02 -13.90
C LYS A 47 -5.10 -7.47 -14.01
N GLU A 48 -6.04 -8.36 -13.84
CA GLU A 48 -5.88 -9.82 -13.99
C GLU A 48 -6.86 -10.28 -15.08
N ASP A 49 -6.32 -10.88 -16.12
CA ASP A 49 -7.05 -11.19 -17.33
C ASP A 49 -7.80 -9.98 -17.91
N MET A 50 -9.13 -10.00 -17.90
CA MET A 50 -9.99 -8.93 -18.41
C MET A 50 -10.58 -8.05 -17.29
N ASN A 51 -10.27 -8.32 -16.02
CA ASN A 51 -10.87 -7.64 -14.87
C ASN A 51 -9.87 -6.77 -14.14
N GLU A 52 -10.34 -5.64 -13.64
CA GLU A 52 -9.60 -4.78 -12.73
C GLU A 52 -10.01 -5.05 -11.28
N TYR A 53 -9.02 -5.05 -10.39
CA TYR A 53 -9.20 -5.24 -8.94
C TYR A 53 -8.51 -4.13 -8.18
N LEU A 54 -8.99 -3.86 -6.98
CA LEU A 54 -8.38 -2.91 -6.05
C LEU A 54 -7.68 -3.67 -4.92
N TRP A 55 -6.45 -3.32 -4.66
CA TRP A 55 -5.79 -3.61 -3.41
C TRP A 55 -5.90 -2.39 -2.50
N LEU A 56 -6.44 -2.59 -1.30
CA LEU A 56 -6.71 -1.57 -0.32
C LEU A 56 -5.86 -1.83 0.92
N ALA A 57 -5.06 -0.84 1.31
CA ALA A 57 -4.34 -0.86 2.58
C ALA A 57 -5.17 -0.13 3.63
N ASP A 58 -5.59 -0.84 4.67
CA ASP A 58 -6.27 -0.29 5.83
C ASP A 58 -5.30 -0.23 7.01
N CYS A 59 -4.94 0.96 7.44
CA CYS A 59 -4.01 1.11 8.56
C CYS A 59 -4.67 0.90 9.95
N GLY A 60 -5.96 0.57 10.01
CA GLY A 60 -6.65 0.23 11.24
C GLY A 60 -6.91 1.40 12.19
N ARG A 61 -6.53 2.64 11.80
CA ARG A 61 -6.80 3.83 12.60
C ARG A 61 -8.10 4.48 12.14
N ASN A 62 -9.11 4.44 12.99
CA ASN A 62 -10.32 5.22 12.74
C ASN A 62 -9.99 6.72 12.80
N ARG A 63 -10.27 7.42 11.70
CA ARG A 63 -10.09 8.88 11.57
C ARG A 63 -11.43 9.59 11.53
N LEU A 64 -12.43 9.10 12.25
CA LEU A 64 -13.71 9.78 12.37
C LEU A 64 -13.48 11.21 12.88
N LYS A 65 -14.03 12.17 12.18
CA LYS A 65 -13.92 13.59 12.45
C LYS A 65 -14.74 13.93 13.68
N GLU A 66 -14.12 13.95 14.86
CA GLU A 66 -14.69 14.65 16.01
C GLU A 66 -14.26 16.12 16.01
N ILE A 67 -15.08 16.95 16.60
CA ILE A 67 -14.94 18.42 16.65
C ILE A 67 -13.55 18.78 17.17
N GLY A 68 -12.70 19.41 16.35
CA GLY A 68 -11.44 20.00 16.78
C GLY A 68 -10.15 19.41 16.23
N TYR A 69 -10.18 18.53 15.22
CA TYR A 69 -8.99 17.89 14.64
C TYR A 69 -8.19 16.95 15.57
N GLU A 70 -8.63 16.72 16.77
CA GLU A 70 -8.06 15.66 17.61
C GLU A 70 -8.67 14.33 17.15
N TYR A 71 -7.77 13.43 16.71
CA TYR A 71 -8.20 12.07 16.43
C TYR A 71 -8.62 11.45 17.75
N PRO A 72 -9.88 10.99 17.92
CA PRO A 72 -10.25 10.27 19.11
C PRO A 72 -9.26 9.10 19.27
N LYS A 73 -8.98 8.70 20.50
CA LYS A 73 -8.39 7.38 20.78
C LYS A 73 -9.44 6.32 20.43
N ALA A 74 -9.78 6.26 19.15
CA ALA A 74 -10.61 5.20 18.62
C ALA A 74 -9.89 3.87 18.87
N GLU A 75 -10.63 2.85 19.13
CA GLU A 75 -10.10 1.50 19.26
C GLU A 75 -9.20 1.24 18.06
N GLN A 76 -7.92 1.04 18.35
CA GLN A 76 -6.95 0.68 17.33
C GLN A 76 -7.26 -0.75 16.92
N ILE A 77 -7.75 -0.89 15.68
CA ILE A 77 -7.99 -2.19 15.07
C ILE A 77 -6.71 -2.58 14.34
N THR A 78 -6.35 -3.85 14.35
CA THR A 78 -5.25 -4.35 13.51
C THR A 78 -5.50 -3.97 12.05
N GLY A 79 -4.51 -3.39 11.41
CA GLY A 79 -4.59 -3.07 9.99
C GLY A 79 -4.71 -4.32 9.13
N GLN A 80 -5.14 -4.14 7.90
CA GLN A 80 -5.33 -5.25 6.96
C GLN A 80 -5.07 -4.81 5.51
N ILE A 81 -4.82 -5.79 4.67
CA ILE A 81 -4.72 -5.63 3.22
C ILE A 81 -5.81 -6.45 2.57
N VAL A 82 -6.61 -5.82 1.73
CA VAL A 82 -7.76 -6.48 1.10
C VAL A 82 -7.73 -6.26 -0.41
N LYS A 83 -7.95 -7.34 -1.17
CA LYS A 83 -8.23 -7.30 -2.61
C LYS A 83 -9.73 -7.31 -2.84
N THR A 84 -10.23 -6.37 -3.63
CA THR A 84 -11.66 -6.30 -3.95
C THR A 84 -11.90 -6.11 -5.45
N THR A 85 -13.11 -6.41 -5.90
CA THR A 85 -13.60 -5.91 -7.19
C THR A 85 -13.79 -4.40 -7.14
N LEU A 86 -14.03 -3.77 -8.29
CA LEU A 86 -14.38 -2.32 -8.36
C LEU A 86 -15.74 -1.99 -7.70
N THR A 87 -16.51 -2.99 -7.31
CA THR A 87 -17.82 -2.85 -6.63
C THR A 87 -17.79 -3.27 -5.17
N GLY A 88 -16.59 -3.61 -4.63
CA GLY A 88 -16.41 -3.88 -3.21
C GLY A 88 -16.53 -5.33 -2.77
N GLN A 89 -16.72 -6.29 -3.70
CA GLN A 89 -16.67 -7.71 -3.33
C GLN A 89 -15.24 -8.08 -2.94
N VAL A 90 -15.05 -8.56 -1.72
CA VAL A 90 -13.75 -9.05 -1.24
C VAL A 90 -13.38 -10.34 -1.97
N ILE A 91 -12.17 -10.39 -2.49
CA ILE A 91 -11.57 -11.52 -3.21
C ILE A 91 -10.52 -12.23 -2.35
N LEU A 92 -9.66 -11.45 -1.68
CA LEU A 92 -8.58 -11.96 -0.85
C LEU A 92 -8.30 -10.97 0.28
N THR A 93 -7.96 -11.49 1.46
CA THR A 93 -7.42 -10.70 2.57
C THR A 93 -6.08 -11.29 2.96
N LEU A 94 -5.04 -10.44 3.08
CA LEU A 94 -3.74 -10.89 3.55
C LEU A 94 -3.71 -10.89 5.08
N ASP A 95 -3.24 -11.98 5.65
CA ASP A 95 -3.00 -12.07 7.08
C ASP A 95 -1.79 -11.22 7.50
N THR A 96 -1.82 -10.69 8.72
CA THR A 96 -0.62 -10.12 9.35
C THR A 96 0.49 -11.17 9.37
N PRO A 97 1.73 -10.84 8.95
CA PRO A 97 2.82 -11.80 8.95
C PRO A 97 3.05 -12.41 10.32
N ASN A 98 3.10 -13.74 10.40
CA ASN A 98 3.36 -14.44 11.66
C ASN A 98 4.87 -14.41 12.00
N ILE A 99 5.39 -13.23 12.28
CA ILE A 99 6.78 -12.99 12.66
C ILE A 99 6.88 -12.33 14.03
N PRO A 100 8.03 -12.46 14.74
CA PRO A 100 8.14 -12.06 16.15
C PRO A 100 7.77 -10.60 16.44
N ILE A 101 7.98 -9.68 15.48
CA ILE A 101 7.74 -8.26 15.68
C ILE A 101 6.27 -7.93 15.92
N TYR A 102 5.34 -8.73 15.40
CA TYR A 102 3.89 -8.55 15.58
C TYR A 102 3.31 -9.24 16.80
N ARG A 103 4.13 -9.91 17.63
CA ARG A 103 3.64 -10.44 18.91
C ARG A 103 3.20 -9.35 19.90
N HIS A 104 3.82 -8.18 19.77
CA HIS A 104 3.56 -7.02 20.65
C HIS A 104 3.51 -5.70 19.85
N GLY A 105 3.68 -5.75 18.55
CA GLY A 105 3.65 -4.60 17.65
C GLY A 105 2.38 -4.56 16.83
N ASP A 106 1.98 -3.35 16.46
CA ASP A 106 0.82 -3.13 15.61
C ASP A 106 1.17 -3.32 14.14
N TYR A 107 0.29 -3.96 13.39
CA TYR A 107 0.33 -4.01 11.94
C TYR A 107 -0.57 -2.90 11.38
N MET A 108 0.04 -1.94 10.64
CA MET A 108 -0.65 -0.74 10.16
C MET A 108 -0.18 -0.37 8.75
N PRO A 109 -0.60 -1.16 7.74
CA PRO A 109 -0.11 -1.01 6.38
C PRO A 109 -0.56 0.29 5.73
N THR A 110 0.33 0.85 4.89
CA THR A 110 0.13 2.13 4.22
C THR A 110 -0.02 2.03 2.72
N SER A 111 0.58 1.02 2.08
CA SER A 111 0.63 0.90 0.63
C SER A 111 0.84 -0.54 0.17
N VAL A 112 0.40 -0.83 -1.06
CA VAL A 112 0.55 -2.13 -1.74
C VAL A 112 1.12 -1.90 -3.14
N ALA A 113 2.00 -2.79 -3.60
CA ALA A 113 2.41 -2.90 -4.99
C ALA A 113 2.39 -4.37 -5.42
N VAL A 114 1.99 -4.66 -6.64
CA VAL A 114 1.88 -6.03 -7.17
C VAL A 114 2.78 -6.19 -8.38
N ASN A 115 3.52 -7.29 -8.41
CA ASN A 115 4.31 -7.70 -9.56
C ASN A 115 3.41 -8.40 -10.60
N GLU A 116 2.60 -7.61 -11.29
CA GLU A 116 1.52 -8.07 -12.15
C GLU A 116 1.99 -8.99 -13.29
N GLU A 117 1.30 -10.11 -13.49
CA GLU A 117 1.59 -11.10 -14.54
C GLU A 117 1.47 -10.52 -15.95
N ARG A 118 0.56 -9.58 -16.19
CA ARG A 118 0.40 -8.89 -17.49
C ARG A 118 1.66 -8.16 -17.96
N TYR A 119 2.59 -7.87 -17.06
CA TYR A 119 3.89 -7.26 -17.34
C TYR A 119 5.06 -8.24 -17.18
N GLY A 120 4.78 -9.55 -17.17
CA GLY A 120 5.78 -10.61 -17.01
C GLY A 120 6.18 -10.86 -15.56
N GLY A 121 5.42 -10.36 -14.61
CA GLY A 121 5.60 -10.64 -13.19
C GLY A 121 5.04 -12.01 -12.78
N ASN A 122 5.15 -12.33 -11.50
CA ASN A 122 4.72 -13.58 -10.89
C ASN A 122 3.52 -13.43 -9.93
N GLY A 123 2.90 -12.25 -9.90
CA GLY A 123 1.77 -11.95 -9.02
C GLY A 123 2.14 -11.63 -7.57
N ASP A 124 3.42 -11.65 -7.18
CA ASP A 124 3.84 -11.33 -5.82
C ASP A 124 3.37 -9.94 -5.37
N ILE A 125 3.01 -9.87 -4.11
CA ILE A 125 2.41 -8.69 -3.48
C ILE A 125 3.39 -8.13 -2.46
N TRP A 126 3.73 -6.86 -2.59
CA TRP A 126 4.56 -6.12 -1.66
C TRP A 126 3.72 -5.15 -0.84
N VAL A 127 3.88 -5.18 0.47
CA VAL A 127 3.10 -4.38 1.43
C VAL A 127 4.02 -3.57 2.31
N SER A 128 3.74 -2.29 2.43
CA SER A 128 4.44 -1.37 3.33
C SER A 128 3.69 -1.22 4.65
N ASP A 129 4.28 -1.63 5.78
CA ASP A 129 3.75 -1.43 7.14
C ASP A 129 4.32 -0.12 7.74
N GLY A 130 4.04 1.00 7.07
CA GLY A 130 4.67 2.28 7.37
C GLY A 130 4.21 2.95 8.66
N TYR A 131 3.04 2.63 9.18
CA TYR A 131 2.54 3.17 10.45
C TYR A 131 2.61 2.18 11.62
N GLY A 132 2.98 0.93 11.32
CA GLY A 132 3.19 -0.12 12.30
C GLY A 132 4.66 -0.27 12.68
N GLN A 133 5.29 -1.31 12.22
CA GLN A 133 6.66 -1.68 12.61
C GLN A 133 7.75 -1.25 11.62
N ASN A 134 7.39 -0.48 10.60
CA ASN A 134 8.31 0.03 9.56
C ASN A 134 8.99 -1.08 8.73
N TRP A 135 8.26 -2.13 8.41
CA TRP A 135 8.72 -3.23 7.55
C TRP A 135 8.03 -3.22 6.20
N ILE A 136 8.66 -3.85 5.22
CA ILE A 136 8.05 -4.18 3.93
C ILE A 136 7.92 -5.70 3.87
N HIS A 137 6.73 -6.19 3.52
CA HIS A 137 6.41 -7.61 3.47
C HIS A 137 6.15 -8.06 2.04
N GLN A 138 6.58 -9.27 1.72
CA GLN A 138 6.30 -9.95 0.46
C GLN A 138 5.37 -11.12 0.71
N TYR A 139 4.36 -11.24 -0.13
CA TYR A 139 3.44 -12.38 -0.19
C TYR A 139 3.42 -12.92 -1.62
N ASN A 140 3.08 -14.19 -1.78
CA ASN A 140 2.82 -14.75 -3.11
C ASN A 140 1.43 -14.32 -3.63
N VAL A 141 1.10 -14.73 -4.87
CA VAL A 141 -0.16 -14.43 -5.52
C VAL A 141 -1.40 -14.97 -4.75
N ASP A 142 -1.23 -16.04 -3.99
CA ASP A 142 -2.28 -16.68 -3.18
C ASP A 142 -2.45 -16.00 -1.81
N GLY A 143 -1.55 -15.06 -1.45
CA GLY A 143 -1.55 -14.32 -0.20
C GLY A 143 -0.74 -14.98 0.93
N ASP A 144 0.06 -16.00 0.64
CA ASP A 144 0.97 -16.59 1.61
C ASP A 144 2.20 -15.71 1.82
N TYR A 145 2.56 -15.49 3.07
CA TYR A 145 3.75 -14.74 3.44
C TYR A 145 5.04 -15.41 2.96
N ILE A 146 5.92 -14.63 2.31
CA ILE A 146 7.24 -15.09 1.81
C ILE A 146 8.37 -14.54 2.69
N SER A 147 8.50 -13.22 2.76
CA SER A 147 9.67 -12.56 3.36
C SER A 147 9.38 -11.13 3.81
N SER A 148 10.35 -10.55 4.50
CA SER A 148 10.31 -9.13 4.86
C SER A 148 11.67 -8.49 4.80
N ILE A 149 11.70 -7.19 4.51
CA ILE A 149 12.87 -6.33 4.57
C ILE A 149 12.59 -5.14 5.51
N ASN A 150 13.64 -4.61 6.15
CA ASN A 150 13.51 -3.53 7.13
C ASN A 150 14.40 -2.32 6.85
N GLY A 151 15.19 -2.35 5.76
CA GLY A 151 16.10 -1.28 5.33
C GLY A 151 17.56 -1.49 5.72
N GLU A 152 17.87 -2.45 6.59
CA GLU A 152 19.26 -2.76 6.97
C GLU A 152 20.10 -3.33 5.82
N GLU A 153 19.41 -3.94 4.84
CA GLU A 153 20.02 -4.60 3.69
C GLU A 153 20.93 -3.66 2.88
N GLY A 154 20.66 -2.34 2.93
CA GLY A 154 21.40 -1.32 2.21
C GLY A 154 22.52 -0.64 2.99
N ASN A 155 22.80 -1.02 4.23
CA ASN A 155 23.72 -0.31 5.13
C ASN A 155 23.42 1.20 5.29
N THR A 156 22.19 1.62 5.00
CA THR A 156 21.73 3.01 5.12
C THR A 156 20.79 3.21 6.31
N GLY A 157 20.65 2.18 7.15
CA GLY A 157 19.82 2.13 8.35
C GLY A 157 18.37 1.76 8.08
N LEU A 158 17.69 1.37 9.14
CA LEU A 158 16.29 0.95 9.15
C LEU A 158 15.36 1.93 8.45
N PHE A 159 14.25 1.42 7.92
CA PHE A 159 13.16 2.28 7.48
C PHE A 159 12.56 3.07 8.65
N ASN A 160 12.05 4.24 8.33
CA ASN A 160 11.28 5.06 9.24
C ASN A 160 10.06 5.62 8.49
N CYS A 161 8.91 5.02 8.73
CA CYS A 161 7.69 5.27 8.01
C CYS A 161 7.82 5.03 6.48
N PRO A 162 8.14 3.80 6.03
CA PRO A 162 8.07 3.45 4.61
C PRO A 162 6.62 3.57 4.16
N HIS A 163 6.29 4.65 3.43
CA HIS A 163 4.91 5.07 3.26
C HIS A 163 4.31 4.62 1.94
N GLY A 164 4.97 4.89 0.84
CA GLY A 164 4.56 4.44 -0.49
C GLY A 164 5.53 3.42 -1.06
N ILE A 165 5.00 2.45 -1.79
CA ILE A 165 5.80 1.48 -2.55
C ILE A 165 5.32 1.43 -3.99
N PHE A 166 6.24 1.13 -4.91
CA PHE A 166 5.96 1.12 -6.33
C PHE A 166 6.91 0.16 -7.06
N ILE A 167 6.40 -0.59 -8.02
CA ILE A 167 7.21 -1.43 -8.90
C ILE A 167 7.45 -0.69 -10.21
N ASP A 168 8.69 -0.25 -10.42
CA ASP A 168 9.12 0.42 -11.65
C ASP A 168 9.47 -0.62 -12.73
N ARG A 169 8.73 -0.58 -13.83
CA ARG A 169 8.83 -1.50 -14.97
C ARG A 169 9.47 -0.87 -16.20
N ARG A 170 10.00 0.36 -16.10
CA ARG A 170 10.58 1.09 -17.24
C ARG A 170 11.93 0.53 -17.68
N LYS A 171 12.56 -0.32 -16.88
CA LYS A 171 13.80 -1.03 -17.20
C LYS A 171 13.51 -2.47 -17.57
N ALA A 172 14.52 -3.13 -18.14
CA ALA A 172 14.44 -4.56 -18.49
C ALA A 172 14.15 -5.45 -17.27
N GLU A 173 14.71 -5.09 -16.11
CA GLU A 173 14.38 -5.71 -14.83
C GLU A 173 13.57 -4.74 -13.99
N SER A 174 12.40 -5.19 -13.53
CA SER A 174 11.55 -4.42 -12.63
C SER A 174 12.23 -4.21 -11.27
N GLU A 175 12.00 -3.05 -10.67
CA GLU A 175 12.60 -2.66 -9.40
C GLU A 175 11.52 -2.20 -8.42
N LEU A 176 11.65 -2.57 -7.14
CA LEU A 176 10.81 -2.11 -6.05
C LEU A 176 11.36 -0.81 -5.47
N TYR A 177 10.58 0.25 -5.53
CA TYR A 177 10.87 1.56 -4.94
C TYR A 177 10.10 1.73 -3.64
N ILE A 178 10.78 2.16 -2.58
CA ILE A 178 10.22 2.34 -1.25
C ILE A 178 10.46 3.80 -0.83
N ALA A 179 9.39 4.54 -0.63
CA ALA A 179 9.42 5.91 -0.11
C ALA A 179 9.59 5.87 1.41
N ASP A 180 10.82 5.93 1.88
CA ASP A 180 11.21 5.93 3.29
C ASP A 180 11.05 7.36 3.85
N ARG A 181 9.78 7.68 4.20
CA ARG A 181 9.26 9.04 4.35
C ARG A 181 9.99 9.87 5.38
N THR A 182 10.12 9.37 6.60
CA THR A 182 10.72 10.12 7.70
C THR A 182 12.24 10.25 7.55
N ASN A 183 12.87 9.31 6.84
CA ASN A 183 14.28 9.38 6.50
C ASN A 183 14.57 10.26 5.26
N GLY A 184 13.54 10.82 4.61
CA GLY A 184 13.71 11.71 3.45
C GLY A 184 14.40 11.07 2.26
N ARG A 185 14.20 9.77 2.02
CA ARG A 185 14.91 9.02 0.99
C ARG A 185 14.00 8.01 0.28
N VAL A 186 14.48 7.51 -0.84
CA VAL A 186 13.94 6.33 -1.52
C VAL A 186 14.98 5.23 -1.49
N GLN A 187 14.62 4.04 -1.06
CA GLN A 187 15.42 2.83 -1.23
C GLN A 187 14.86 2.00 -2.38
N VAL A 188 15.75 1.39 -3.15
CA VAL A 188 15.42 0.58 -4.31
C VAL A 188 15.96 -0.82 -4.13
N TYR A 189 15.10 -1.81 -4.38
CA TYR A 189 15.40 -3.23 -4.30
C TYR A 189 15.05 -3.91 -5.62
N ASP A 190 15.60 -5.10 -5.86
CA ASP A 190 15.03 -6.00 -6.85
C ASP A 190 13.75 -6.68 -6.29
N LEU A 191 13.06 -7.45 -7.14
CA LEU A 191 11.83 -8.14 -6.72
C LEU A 191 12.10 -9.45 -5.94
N ALA A 192 13.35 -9.75 -5.61
CA ALA A 192 13.75 -10.77 -4.63
C ALA A 192 14.06 -10.17 -3.24
N GLY A 193 13.91 -8.84 -3.08
CA GLY A 193 14.21 -8.13 -1.84
C GLY A 193 15.68 -7.80 -1.65
N THR A 194 16.51 -7.89 -2.71
CA THR A 194 17.94 -7.52 -2.64
C THR A 194 18.09 -6.02 -2.83
N TYR A 195 18.78 -5.36 -1.92
CA TYR A 195 19.06 -3.93 -2.02
C TYR A 195 19.90 -3.58 -3.26
N LYS A 196 19.54 -2.52 -3.94
CA LYS A 196 20.24 -2.00 -5.12
C LYS A 196 20.88 -0.64 -4.89
N ARG A 197 20.13 0.33 -4.38
CA ARG A 197 20.61 1.70 -4.15
C ARG A 197 19.65 2.54 -3.30
N THR A 198 20.16 3.65 -2.80
CA THR A 198 19.37 4.72 -2.14
C THR A 198 19.60 6.04 -2.87
N PHE A 199 18.57 6.87 -2.94
CA PHE A 199 18.68 8.25 -3.41
C PHE A 199 17.73 9.18 -2.62
N GLY A 200 17.96 10.48 -2.72
CA GLY A 200 17.07 11.48 -2.17
C GLY A 200 17.47 12.16 -0.88
N PRO A 201 18.39 11.64 -0.01
CA PRO A 201 18.58 12.16 1.34
C PRO A 201 18.99 13.66 1.41
N ASN A 202 19.45 14.22 0.29
CA ASN A 202 19.88 15.62 0.23
C ASN A 202 18.83 16.58 -0.32
N PHE A 203 17.71 16.08 -0.86
CA PHE A 203 16.70 16.90 -1.54
C PHE A 203 15.24 16.46 -1.32
N LEU A 204 15.02 15.22 -0.88
CA LEU A 204 13.69 14.76 -0.47
C LEU A 204 13.50 15.05 1.02
N THR A 205 12.32 15.59 1.38
CA THR A 205 11.98 15.82 2.79
C THR A 205 11.06 14.72 3.31
N THR A 206 9.92 14.49 2.65
CA THR A 206 8.89 13.53 3.07
C THR A 206 8.29 12.82 1.86
N PRO A 207 9.07 11.99 1.14
CA PRO A 207 8.54 11.22 0.01
C PRO A 207 7.43 10.30 0.51
N SER A 208 6.25 10.36 -0.09
CA SER A 208 5.08 9.65 0.44
C SER A 208 4.43 8.71 -0.57
N ALA A 209 4.61 8.96 -1.86
CA ALA A 209 4.02 8.18 -2.94
C ALA A 209 4.83 8.33 -4.22
N PHE A 210 4.50 7.49 -5.20
CA PHE A 210 5.03 7.55 -6.55
C PHE A 210 3.90 7.79 -7.54
N ALA A 211 4.21 8.49 -8.64
CA ALA A 211 3.34 8.65 -9.79
C ALA A 211 4.14 8.37 -11.07
N THR A 212 3.53 7.75 -12.07
CA THR A 212 4.13 7.40 -13.37
C THR A 212 3.15 7.73 -14.49
#